data_9b3c5c981f7c2573731a451830a6a922
#
_entry.id   9b3c5c981f7c2573731a451830a6a922
#
_cell.length_a   1.000
_cell.length_b   1.000
_cell.length_c   1.000
_cell.angle_alpha   90.00
_cell.angle_beta   90.00
_cell.angle_gamma   90.00
#
_symmetry.space_group_name_H-M   'P 1'
#
loop_
_entity.id
_entity.type
_entity.pdbx_description
1 polymer ?
#
loop_
_entity_poly.entity_id
_entity_poly.type
_entity_poly.pdbx_seq_one_letter_code
_entity_poly.pdbx_strand_id
1 'polypeptide(L)'
;MGVGVSFSQNKGNLSHNKRKFYTNNIDIDRSKDNLQFYSLSLEEAYKEYFGNAIDEYNRTQKRKDRLKSVDKYLFELRENEHKKGAEKPFYEIVVQIGDKNTCNILNNKEQAENAKNVLIEYVKGWQDRNPNLRVFNATIHMDETTPHLHLDYIPVATGYKQGLKVRNSLSKALEC
;
A
#
# COMPACT_ATOMS: atom_id res chain seq x y z
N MET A 1 -9.62 29.43 -8.75
CA MET A 1 -9.14 28.25 -9.50
C MET A 1 -9.50 27.00 -8.71
N GLY A 2 -10.01 25.95 -9.38
CA GLY A 2 -10.30 24.70 -8.72
C GLY A 2 -9.00 23.95 -8.37
N VAL A 3 -8.97 23.25 -7.23
CA VAL A 3 -7.89 22.38 -6.83
C VAL A 3 -8.20 20.97 -7.34
N GLY A 4 -7.34 20.41 -8.21
CA GLY A 4 -7.51 19.07 -8.75
C GLY A 4 -7.05 17.98 -7.77
N VAL A 5 -7.59 16.77 -7.93
CA VAL A 5 -7.09 15.56 -7.26
C VAL A 5 -6.53 14.63 -8.31
N SER A 6 -5.33 14.14 -8.10
CA SER A 6 -4.70 13.14 -8.97
C SER A 6 -4.47 11.83 -8.24
N PHE A 7 -4.69 10.72 -8.97
CA PHE A 7 -4.39 9.37 -8.53
C PHE A 7 -3.40 8.74 -9.51
N SER A 8 -2.32 8.19 -9.00
CA SER A 8 -1.38 7.40 -9.80
C SER A 8 -1.15 6.04 -9.15
N GLN A 9 -1.06 5.01 -10.00
CA GLN A 9 -0.70 3.67 -9.57
C GLN A 9 0.78 3.44 -9.91
N ASN A 10 1.57 3.17 -8.88
CA ASN A 10 3.01 2.98 -9.00
C ASN A 10 3.42 1.54 -8.63
N LYS A 11 4.70 1.22 -8.85
CA LYS A 11 5.29 -0.04 -8.38
C LYS A 11 5.40 -0.13 -6.86
N GLY A 12 5.35 1.02 -6.19
CA GLY A 12 5.62 1.17 -4.77
C GLY A 12 7.11 1.11 -4.44
N ASN A 13 7.57 2.05 -3.63
CA ASN A 13 8.93 2.05 -3.09
C ASN A 13 8.87 2.26 -1.58
N LEU A 14 8.74 1.16 -0.84
CA LEU A 14 8.62 1.19 0.62
C LEU A 14 9.82 1.89 1.30
N SER A 15 11.00 1.86 0.67
CA SER A 15 12.18 2.56 1.19
C SER A 15 12.05 4.07 1.03
N HIS A 16 11.49 4.55 -0.09
CA HIS A 16 11.14 5.96 -0.29
C HIS A 16 10.03 6.40 0.66
N ASN A 17 8.93 5.64 0.74
CA ASN A 17 7.78 5.97 1.58
C ASN A 17 8.14 6.07 3.07
N LYS A 18 9.11 5.26 3.52
CA LYS A 18 9.64 5.26 4.90
C LYS A 18 10.89 6.14 5.09
N ARG A 19 11.25 6.98 4.11
CA ARG A 19 12.43 7.86 4.15
C ARG A 19 13.72 7.16 4.58
N LYS A 20 13.97 5.93 4.07
CA LYS A 20 15.24 5.23 4.26
C LYS A 20 16.38 5.83 3.44
N PHE A 21 16.07 6.68 2.49
CA PHE A 21 17.01 7.51 1.71
C PHE A 21 16.30 8.81 1.32
N TYR A 22 17.09 9.84 1.01
CA TYR A 22 16.63 11.16 0.61
C TYR A 22 17.07 11.47 -0.82
N THR A 23 16.17 12.03 -1.60
CA THR A 23 16.44 12.58 -2.94
C THR A 23 16.46 14.11 -2.88
N ASN A 24 16.99 14.76 -3.91
CA ASN A 24 17.21 16.22 -3.92
C ASN A 24 15.93 17.06 -3.78
N ASN A 25 14.77 16.48 -3.98
CA ASN A 25 13.46 17.14 -3.83
C ASN A 25 12.87 17.03 -2.42
N ILE A 26 13.55 16.34 -1.49
CA ILE A 26 13.10 16.15 -0.11
C ILE A 26 13.78 17.16 0.80
N ASP A 27 12.98 17.87 1.57
CA ASP A 27 13.43 18.74 2.66
C ASP A 27 13.52 17.93 3.95
N ILE A 28 14.76 17.61 4.35
CA ILE A 28 15.04 16.74 5.49
C ILE A 28 14.49 17.33 6.79
N ASP A 29 14.55 18.66 6.96
CA ASP A 29 14.07 19.32 8.18
C ASP A 29 12.54 19.22 8.32
N ARG A 30 11.82 19.13 7.19
CA ARG A 30 10.38 18.94 7.17
C ARG A 30 9.94 17.47 7.21
N SER A 31 10.85 16.51 7.12
CA SER A 31 10.49 15.07 7.21
C SER A 31 9.83 14.70 8.54
N LYS A 32 10.04 15.49 9.59
CA LYS A 32 9.34 15.38 10.88
C LYS A 32 7.83 15.67 10.79
N ASP A 33 7.40 16.38 9.75
CA ASP A 33 6.00 16.78 9.53
C ASP A 33 5.24 15.73 8.71
N ASN A 34 5.92 14.67 8.24
CA ASN A 34 5.30 13.52 7.58
C ASN A 34 4.40 12.76 8.54
N LEU A 35 3.28 12.25 8.04
CA LEU A 35 2.31 11.52 8.86
C LEU A 35 2.26 10.05 8.45
N GLN A 36 2.59 9.16 9.40
CA GLN A 36 2.54 7.72 9.23
C GLN A 36 1.25 7.15 9.86
N PHE A 37 0.42 6.46 9.07
CA PHE A 37 -0.83 5.85 9.53
C PHE A 37 -0.68 4.34 9.71
N TYR A 38 -0.01 3.68 8.76
CA TYR A 38 0.27 2.25 8.80
C TYR A 38 1.74 2.03 8.49
N SER A 39 2.38 1.08 9.17
CA SER A 39 3.84 0.88 9.06
C SER A 39 4.29 -0.57 9.20
N LEU A 40 3.43 -1.53 8.92
CA LEU A 40 3.84 -2.94 8.88
C LEU A 40 4.91 -3.16 7.82
N SER A 41 5.79 -4.11 8.04
CA SER A 41 6.59 -4.67 6.97
C SER A 41 5.71 -5.53 6.06
N LEU A 42 6.17 -5.77 4.84
CA LEU A 42 5.43 -6.62 3.91
C LEU A 42 5.30 -8.06 4.44
N GLU A 43 6.34 -8.55 5.11
CA GLU A 43 6.40 -9.86 5.73
C GLU A 43 5.38 -9.99 6.89
N GLU A 44 5.30 -8.99 7.76
CA GLU A 44 4.31 -8.93 8.85
C GLU A 44 2.88 -8.90 8.29
N ALA A 45 2.62 -8.09 7.28
CA ALA A 45 1.31 -8.00 6.64
C ALA A 45 0.89 -9.34 5.99
N TYR A 46 1.83 -10.02 5.31
CA TYR A 46 1.56 -11.34 4.75
C TYR A 46 1.28 -12.41 5.81
N LYS A 47 1.98 -12.35 6.93
CA LYS A 47 1.74 -13.24 8.07
C LYS A 47 0.35 -13.01 8.67
N GLU A 48 -0.04 -11.75 8.82
CA GLU A 48 -1.35 -11.36 9.34
C GLU A 48 -2.49 -11.81 8.41
N TYR A 49 -2.37 -11.54 7.09
CA TYR A 49 -3.48 -11.74 6.16
C TYR A 49 -3.60 -13.17 5.62
N PHE A 50 -2.49 -13.88 5.50
CA PHE A 50 -2.45 -15.21 4.87
C PHE A 50 -1.99 -16.34 5.78
N GLY A 51 -1.39 -16.04 6.94
CA GLY A 51 -0.82 -17.04 7.85
C GLY A 51 -1.82 -18.12 8.24
N ASN A 52 -3.00 -17.74 8.70
CA ASN A 52 -4.05 -18.69 9.09
C ASN A 52 -4.49 -19.60 7.93
N ALA A 53 -4.62 -19.05 6.71
CA ALA A 53 -5.02 -19.82 5.54
C ALA A 53 -3.93 -20.79 5.09
N ILE A 54 -2.66 -20.43 5.29
CA ILE A 54 -1.50 -21.29 5.03
C ILE A 54 -1.46 -22.44 6.04
N ASP A 55 -1.66 -22.15 7.32
CA ASP A 55 -1.68 -23.16 8.38
C ASP A 55 -2.84 -24.14 8.19
N GLU A 56 -4.03 -23.66 7.84
CA GLU A 56 -5.18 -24.50 7.54
C GLU A 56 -4.91 -25.40 6.33
N TYR A 57 -4.35 -24.84 5.26
CA TYR A 57 -3.94 -25.60 4.09
C TYR A 57 -2.93 -26.70 4.45
N ASN A 58 -1.91 -26.39 5.23
CA ASN A 58 -0.87 -27.33 5.62
C ASN A 58 -1.40 -28.49 6.44
N ARG A 59 -2.37 -28.28 7.33
CA ARG A 59 -3.00 -29.36 8.11
C ARG A 59 -3.66 -30.43 7.24
N THR A 60 -4.08 -30.08 6.03
CA THR A 60 -4.72 -31.01 5.08
C THR A 60 -3.75 -31.73 4.16
N GLN A 61 -2.46 -31.33 4.17
CA GLN A 61 -1.47 -31.88 3.25
C GLN A 61 -0.80 -33.16 3.81
N LYS A 62 -0.87 -34.24 3.03
CA LYS A 62 -0.16 -35.48 3.33
C LYS A 62 1.30 -35.46 2.84
N ARG A 63 1.60 -34.64 1.83
CA ARG A 63 2.92 -34.57 1.17
C ARG A 63 3.70 -33.35 1.66
N LYS A 64 4.91 -33.57 2.18
CA LYS A 64 5.79 -32.50 2.70
C LYS A 64 6.21 -31.48 1.64
N ASP A 65 6.38 -31.91 0.39
CA ASP A 65 6.73 -31.05 -0.75
C ASP A 65 5.62 -30.03 -1.12
N ARG A 66 4.39 -30.25 -0.65
CA ARG A 66 3.25 -29.32 -0.84
C ARG A 66 3.04 -28.33 0.29
N LEU A 67 3.79 -28.44 1.37
CA LEU A 67 3.68 -27.49 2.46
C LEU A 67 4.11 -26.09 2.00
N LYS A 68 3.40 -25.10 2.49
CA LYS A 68 3.63 -23.69 2.22
C LYS A 68 4.08 -22.95 3.48
N SER A 69 4.85 -21.89 3.30
CA SER A 69 5.12 -20.90 4.33
C SER A 69 4.79 -19.52 3.80
N VAL A 70 4.63 -18.55 4.70
CA VAL A 70 4.41 -17.15 4.32
C VAL A 70 5.57 -16.64 3.46
N ASP A 71 6.81 -16.93 3.88
CA ASP A 71 8.02 -16.51 3.16
C ASP A 71 8.08 -17.10 1.75
N LYS A 72 7.80 -18.40 1.61
CA LYS A 72 7.74 -19.06 0.31
C LYS A 72 6.64 -18.46 -0.57
N TYR A 73 5.47 -18.18 -0.02
CA TYR A 73 4.37 -17.57 -0.75
C TYR A 73 4.72 -16.17 -1.26
N LEU A 74 5.31 -15.35 -0.40
CA LEU A 74 5.75 -14.00 -0.77
C LEU A 74 6.91 -14.05 -1.78
N PHE A 75 7.85 -14.97 -1.60
CA PHE A 75 8.95 -15.20 -2.55
C PHE A 75 8.42 -15.58 -3.94
N GLU A 76 7.48 -16.52 -4.03
CA GLU A 76 6.84 -16.94 -5.30
C GLU A 76 6.17 -15.75 -6.02
N LEU A 77 5.54 -14.83 -5.30
CA LEU A 77 4.94 -13.63 -5.88
C LEU A 77 6.00 -12.66 -6.42
N ARG A 78 7.07 -12.41 -5.67
CA ARG A 78 8.21 -11.55 -6.09
C ARG A 78 8.88 -12.08 -7.36
N GLU A 79 9.14 -13.38 -7.42
CA GLU A 79 9.77 -14.02 -8.59
C GLU A 79 8.88 -13.96 -9.85
N ASN A 80 7.58 -13.87 -9.68
CA ASN A 80 6.63 -13.92 -10.80
C ASN A 80 6.02 -12.56 -11.16
N GLU A 81 6.20 -11.49 -10.39
CA GLU A 81 5.54 -10.19 -10.57
C GLU A 81 5.78 -9.54 -11.95
N HIS A 82 6.87 -9.91 -12.63
CA HIS A 82 7.22 -9.41 -13.96
C HIS A 82 6.45 -10.12 -15.09
N LYS A 83 5.79 -11.26 -14.80
CA LYS A 83 5.04 -12.02 -15.80
C LYS A 83 3.72 -11.35 -16.09
N LYS A 84 3.30 -11.38 -17.34
CA LYS A 84 2.00 -10.82 -17.79
C LYS A 84 0.85 -11.49 -17.03
N GLY A 85 0.03 -10.69 -16.37
CA GLY A 85 -1.13 -11.15 -15.61
C GLY A 85 -0.83 -11.78 -14.25
N ALA A 86 0.44 -11.76 -13.80
CA ALA A 86 0.78 -12.23 -12.47
C ALA A 86 0.36 -11.20 -11.40
N GLU A 87 0.00 -11.72 -10.23
CA GLU A 87 -0.25 -10.87 -9.06
C GLU A 87 1.06 -10.29 -8.52
N LYS A 88 1.01 -9.06 -8.06
CA LYS A 88 2.15 -8.39 -7.42
C LYS A 88 2.12 -8.65 -5.92
N PRO A 89 3.27 -8.63 -5.23
CA PRO A 89 3.31 -8.73 -3.77
C PRO A 89 2.44 -7.68 -3.06
N PHE A 90 2.42 -6.47 -3.59
CA PHE A 90 1.56 -5.37 -3.14
C PHE A 90 1.35 -4.37 -4.28
N TYR A 91 0.45 -3.44 -4.04
CA TYR A 91 0.12 -2.34 -4.95
C TYR A 91 0.22 -1.02 -4.20
N GLU A 92 0.60 0.04 -4.90
CA GLU A 92 0.65 1.40 -4.38
C GLU A 92 -0.29 2.30 -5.16
N ILE A 93 -0.99 3.17 -4.44
CA ILE A 93 -1.56 4.37 -5.03
C ILE A 93 -0.90 5.59 -4.39
N VAL A 94 -0.66 6.60 -5.22
CA VAL A 94 -0.27 7.94 -4.77
C VAL A 94 -1.45 8.87 -5.01
N VAL A 95 -1.87 9.56 -3.97
CA VAL A 95 -2.96 10.54 -4.02
C VAL A 95 -2.38 11.91 -3.74
N GLN A 96 -2.54 12.83 -4.68
CA GLN A 96 -2.08 14.21 -4.54
C GLN A 96 -3.25 15.17 -4.74
N ILE A 97 -3.30 16.20 -3.91
CA ILE A 97 -4.28 17.28 -4.00
C ILE A 97 -3.57 18.55 -4.42
N GLY A 98 -4.03 19.13 -5.53
CA GLY A 98 -3.39 20.29 -6.14
C GLY A 98 -2.03 19.99 -6.76
N ASP A 99 -1.29 21.06 -6.99
CA ASP A 99 0.05 21.05 -7.57
C ASP A 99 0.95 22.12 -6.93
N LYS A 100 2.16 22.29 -7.44
CA LYS A 100 3.12 23.30 -6.97
C LYS A 100 2.60 24.75 -7.01
N ASN A 101 1.58 25.05 -7.80
CA ASN A 101 1.02 26.39 -7.92
C ASN A 101 -0.16 26.63 -6.95
N THR A 102 -0.87 25.55 -6.59
CA THR A 102 -2.10 25.62 -5.78
C THR A 102 -1.92 25.16 -4.34
N CYS A 103 -1.10 24.14 -4.09
CA CYS A 103 -0.89 23.53 -2.76
C CYS A 103 0.60 23.41 -2.39
N ASN A 104 1.41 24.38 -2.78
CA ASN A 104 2.83 24.40 -2.40
C ASN A 104 2.98 24.62 -0.89
N ILE A 105 3.70 23.72 -0.22
CA ILE A 105 3.84 23.70 1.25
C ILE A 105 4.51 24.97 1.79
N LEU A 106 5.41 25.60 1.03
CA LEU A 106 6.08 26.82 1.46
C LEU A 106 5.30 28.08 1.13
N ASN A 107 4.69 28.15 -0.07
CA ASN A 107 4.11 29.36 -0.61
C ASN A 107 2.58 29.46 -0.43
N ASN A 108 1.88 28.33 -0.30
CA ASN A 108 0.43 28.20 -0.18
C ASN A 108 0.07 27.39 1.07
N LYS A 109 0.53 27.81 2.23
CA LYS A 109 0.47 27.03 3.49
C LYS A 109 -0.94 26.60 3.89
N GLU A 110 -1.92 27.51 3.78
CA GLU A 110 -3.30 27.20 4.11
C GLU A 110 -3.88 26.11 3.20
N GLN A 111 -3.66 26.23 1.89
CA GLN A 111 -4.13 25.24 0.91
C GLN A 111 -3.41 23.90 1.09
N ALA A 112 -2.11 23.91 1.41
CA ALA A 112 -1.35 22.71 1.71
C ALA A 112 -1.87 22.03 2.99
N GLU A 113 -2.21 22.79 4.02
CA GLU A 113 -2.78 22.23 5.25
C GLU A 113 -4.19 21.65 4.99
N ASN A 114 -5.02 22.33 4.20
CA ASN A 114 -6.32 21.80 3.79
C ASN A 114 -6.17 20.51 2.96
N ALA A 115 -5.22 20.46 2.02
CA ALA A 115 -4.90 19.27 1.24
C ALA A 115 -4.46 18.11 2.14
N LYS A 116 -3.60 18.37 3.12
CA LYS A 116 -3.19 17.37 4.14
C LYS A 116 -4.40 16.81 4.89
N ASN A 117 -5.31 17.68 5.35
CA ASN A 117 -6.50 17.24 6.09
C ASN A 117 -7.41 16.35 5.23
N VAL A 118 -7.60 16.67 3.95
CA VAL A 118 -8.37 15.82 3.03
C VAL A 118 -7.68 14.46 2.83
N LEU A 119 -6.34 14.41 2.71
CA LEU A 119 -5.59 13.16 2.62
C LEU A 119 -5.71 12.32 3.90
N ILE A 120 -5.73 12.96 5.08
CA ILE A 120 -5.96 12.28 6.36
C ILE A 120 -7.33 11.59 6.37
N GLU A 121 -8.38 12.30 6.00
CA GLU A 121 -9.73 11.73 5.93
C GLU A 121 -9.83 10.63 4.87
N TYR A 122 -9.14 10.80 3.75
CA TYR A 122 -9.08 9.77 2.71
C TYR A 122 -8.47 8.46 3.21
N VAL A 123 -7.32 8.51 3.90
CA VAL A 123 -6.64 7.30 4.41
C VAL A 123 -7.42 6.65 5.54
N LYS A 124 -8.02 7.43 6.45
CA LYS A 124 -8.85 6.91 7.54
C LYS A 124 -10.05 6.10 7.03
N GLY A 125 -10.72 6.59 6.00
CA GLY A 125 -11.87 5.90 5.41
C GLY A 125 -11.50 4.83 4.36
N TRP A 126 -10.22 4.56 4.11
CA TRP A 126 -9.81 3.61 3.06
C TRP A 126 -10.34 2.21 3.28
N GLN A 127 -10.15 1.66 4.48
CA GLN A 127 -10.45 0.26 4.75
C GLN A 127 -11.95 -0.03 4.72
N ASP A 128 -12.78 0.94 5.10
CA ASP A 128 -14.24 0.82 5.03
C ASP A 128 -14.74 0.80 3.58
N ARG A 129 -14.13 1.62 2.72
CA ARG A 129 -14.46 1.67 1.29
C ARG A 129 -13.87 0.49 0.49
N ASN A 130 -12.80 -0.12 1.00
CA ASN A 130 -12.04 -1.14 0.30
C ASN A 130 -11.71 -2.32 1.24
N PRO A 131 -12.70 -3.09 1.70
CA PRO A 131 -12.51 -4.10 2.75
C PRO A 131 -11.52 -5.20 2.35
N ASN A 132 -11.37 -5.48 1.06
CA ASN A 132 -10.48 -6.52 0.53
C ASN A 132 -9.12 -5.99 0.04
N LEU A 133 -8.92 -4.68 0.02
CA LEU A 133 -7.63 -4.06 -0.29
C LEU A 133 -6.98 -3.61 1.03
N ARG A 134 -6.29 -4.56 1.67
CA ARG A 134 -5.75 -4.37 3.02
C ARG A 134 -4.54 -3.48 3.02
N VAL A 135 -4.67 -2.29 3.61
CA VAL A 135 -3.55 -1.36 3.74
C VAL A 135 -2.57 -1.85 4.80
N PHE A 136 -1.28 -1.81 4.50
CA PHE A 136 -0.22 -2.18 5.45
C PHE A 136 0.81 -1.06 5.66
N ASN A 137 0.92 -0.14 4.72
CA ASN A 137 1.75 1.05 4.84
C ASN A 137 1.03 2.25 4.22
N ALA A 138 0.98 3.37 4.95
CA ALA A 138 0.41 4.61 4.43
C ALA A 138 1.10 5.81 5.07
N THR A 139 1.65 6.69 4.24
CA THR A 139 2.39 7.88 4.67
C THR A 139 1.96 9.10 3.87
N ILE A 140 1.63 10.19 4.54
CA ILE A 140 1.48 11.50 3.92
C ILE A 140 2.82 12.22 4.04
N HIS A 141 3.38 12.59 2.90
CA HIS A 141 4.62 13.35 2.81
C HIS A 141 4.32 14.86 2.79
N MET A 142 4.95 15.56 3.73
CA MET A 142 4.94 17.02 3.88
C MET A 142 6.32 17.63 3.62
N ASP A 143 7.28 16.83 3.25
CA ASP A 143 8.69 17.19 3.04
C ASP A 143 9.10 17.38 1.58
N GLU A 144 8.13 17.33 0.67
CA GLU A 144 8.31 17.64 -0.75
C GLU A 144 7.59 18.95 -1.12
N THR A 145 7.35 19.20 -2.41
CA THR A 145 6.74 20.46 -2.87
C THR A 145 5.26 20.56 -2.50
N THR A 146 4.53 19.46 -2.60
CA THR A 146 3.08 19.39 -2.35
C THR A 146 2.74 18.20 -1.47
N PRO A 147 1.71 18.30 -0.60
CA PRO A 147 1.25 17.17 0.18
C PRO A 147 0.76 16.04 -0.72
N HIS A 148 1.22 14.83 -0.45
CA HIS A 148 0.73 13.64 -1.15
C HIS A 148 0.79 12.41 -0.25
N LEU A 149 -0.14 11.49 -0.49
CA LEU A 149 -0.27 10.23 0.23
C LEU A 149 0.30 9.10 -0.62
N HIS A 150 1.22 8.32 -0.05
CA HIS A 150 1.56 6.98 -0.51
C HIS A 150 0.75 5.95 0.31
N LEU A 151 -0.01 5.11 -0.36
CA LEU A 151 -0.82 4.08 0.27
C LEU A 151 -0.52 2.74 -0.40
N ASP A 152 0.11 1.84 0.39
CA ASP A 152 0.49 0.50 -0.04
C ASP A 152 -0.51 -0.52 0.52
N TYR A 153 -1.08 -1.34 -0.36
CA TYR A 153 -2.09 -2.32 0.01
C TYR A 153 -1.85 -3.70 -0.63
N ILE A 154 -2.37 -4.72 0.02
CA ILE A 154 -2.36 -6.10 -0.45
C ILE A 154 -3.81 -6.52 -0.73
N PRO A 155 -4.13 -7.00 -1.95
CA PRO A 155 -5.42 -7.59 -2.24
C PRO A 155 -5.59 -8.92 -1.50
N VAL A 156 -6.65 -9.05 -0.71
CA VAL A 156 -6.96 -10.25 0.08
C VAL A 156 -8.28 -10.83 -0.41
N ALA A 157 -8.20 -11.80 -1.31
CA ALA A 157 -9.36 -12.45 -1.90
C ALA A 157 -9.69 -13.77 -1.20
N THR A 158 -10.96 -14.03 -0.95
CA THR A 158 -11.50 -15.22 -0.27
C THR A 158 -12.36 -16.09 -1.19
N GLY A 159 -12.94 -17.16 -0.67
CA GLY A 159 -13.93 -17.99 -1.37
C GLY A 159 -13.35 -19.01 -2.36
N TYR A 160 -12.05 -19.30 -2.31
CA TYR A 160 -11.44 -20.33 -3.14
C TYR A 160 -11.80 -21.74 -2.65
N LYS A 161 -12.28 -22.58 -3.57
CA LYS A 161 -12.67 -23.96 -3.26
C LYS A 161 -11.46 -24.90 -3.11
N GLN A 162 -10.36 -24.64 -3.82
CA GLN A 162 -9.15 -25.47 -3.83
C GLN A 162 -7.89 -24.66 -3.47
N GLY A 163 -6.91 -25.32 -2.86
CA GLY A 163 -5.65 -24.70 -2.43
C GLY A 163 -5.84 -23.76 -1.24
N LEU A 164 -5.09 -22.66 -1.19
CA LEU A 164 -5.29 -21.63 -0.17
C LEU A 164 -6.68 -21.02 -0.30
N LYS A 165 -7.40 -20.91 0.81
CA LYS A 165 -8.76 -20.34 0.88
C LYS A 165 -8.74 -18.81 0.80
N VAL A 166 -7.62 -18.20 1.19
CA VAL A 166 -7.35 -16.77 1.10
C VAL A 166 -6.08 -16.58 0.29
N ARG A 167 -6.11 -15.68 -0.71
CA ARG A 167 -4.98 -15.44 -1.62
C ARG A 167 -4.83 -13.96 -1.93
N ASN A 168 -3.63 -13.56 -2.28
CA ASN A 168 -3.41 -12.31 -2.98
C ASN A 168 -3.95 -12.46 -4.42
N SER A 169 -4.97 -11.71 -4.76
CA SER A 169 -5.54 -11.61 -6.11
C SER A 169 -6.32 -10.31 -6.25
N LEU A 170 -5.81 -9.40 -7.08
CA LEU A 170 -6.41 -8.08 -7.27
C LEU A 170 -7.78 -8.20 -7.95
N SER A 171 -7.87 -8.94 -9.05
CA SER A 171 -9.14 -9.09 -9.79
C SER A 171 -10.26 -9.61 -8.89
N LYS A 172 -9.96 -10.67 -8.12
CA LYS A 172 -10.98 -11.28 -7.25
C LYS A 172 -11.28 -10.44 -6.00
N ALA A 173 -10.34 -9.68 -5.48
CA ALA A 173 -10.59 -8.77 -4.37
C ALA A 173 -11.51 -7.59 -4.75
N LEU A 174 -11.60 -7.28 -6.05
CA LEU A 174 -12.46 -6.21 -6.59
C LEU A 174 -13.85 -6.70 -7.04
N GLU A 175 -14.12 -8.02 -7.04
CA GLU A 175 -15.42 -8.60 -7.43
C GLU A 175 -16.50 -8.53 -6.32
N CYS A 176 -16.27 -7.82 -5.22
CA CYS A 176 -17.18 -7.74 -4.07
C CYS A 176 -18.13 -6.58 -4.15
#